data_03139c62102693b360f37762a476d13e
#
_entry.id   03139c62102693b360f37762a476d13e
#
_cell.length_a   1.000
_cell.length_b   1.000
_cell.length_c   1.000
_cell.angle_alpha   90.00
_cell.angle_beta   90.00
_cell.angle_gamma   90.00
#
_symmetry.space_group_name_H-M   'P 1'
#
loop_
_entity.id
_entity.type
_entity.pdbx_description
1 polymer ?
#
loop_
_entity_poly.entity_id
_entity_poly.type
_entity_poly.pdbx_seq_one_letter_code
_entity_poly.pdbx_strand_id
1 'polypeptide(L)'
;MTQRFDSPVSLRRRRLVSALPVALSASLSATLLSAAGTGLISTSAAAATSAASEKTDPSVDLSKVRLRVATYKGGDATLLKTAGLADTPYTIDWSEFQSGNAMVEAMNGGSLDIASGSEIPPIFARLQNAQVRVIAVYKDDVNNQVVLVPKGSTIRSIADLKGKRVGYLRATTTHYYLLRMLEEAGLSFSDIQATSLAPRDGFAAFNAGSLDAWAIYGYNVPLAISQTGARVLKNANGYLSGNYLYYGHPSVLADPQRRAASADLLVRLQRACTWFGQHQDAYAKVLSTELRVPEEAIRSLYRNQSQARRVTGVTAADIASEQQVADTFARAAVIDRHVDVAPLWTDTFNAALARGA
;
A
#
# COMPACT_ATOMS: atom_id res chain seq x y z
N MET A 1 -38.72 -35.78 18.73
CA MET A 1 -39.61 -34.97 17.87
C MET A 1 -38.76 -34.53 16.67
N THR A 2 -38.90 -35.29 15.62
CA THR A 2 -38.25 -35.21 14.32
C THR A 2 -38.97 -34.22 13.43
N GLN A 3 -38.23 -33.31 12.79
CA GLN A 3 -38.67 -32.72 11.52
C GLN A 3 -37.52 -32.61 10.55
N ARG A 4 -37.58 -33.46 9.55
CA ARG A 4 -36.90 -33.36 8.26
C ARG A 4 -37.58 -32.27 7.44
N PHE A 5 -36.82 -31.51 6.66
CA PHE A 5 -37.31 -30.88 5.44
C PHE A 5 -36.41 -31.22 4.27
N ASP A 6 -37.04 -31.87 3.32
CA ASP A 6 -36.49 -32.36 2.06
C ASP A 6 -36.29 -31.24 1.05
N SER A 7 -35.28 -31.43 0.18
CA SER A 7 -35.06 -30.80 -1.13
C SER A 7 -36.20 -31.24 -2.12
N PRO A 8 -36.19 -30.92 -3.43
CA PRO A 8 -35.38 -30.04 -4.30
C PRO A 8 -36.24 -29.26 -5.30
N VAL A 9 -35.65 -28.29 -6.01
CA VAL A 9 -36.21 -27.87 -7.31
C VAL A 9 -35.11 -27.80 -8.34
N SER A 10 -35.26 -28.65 -9.30
CA SER A 10 -34.45 -28.86 -10.49
C SER A 10 -34.81 -27.94 -11.65
N LEU A 11 -33.81 -27.59 -12.46
CA LEU A 11 -33.76 -27.51 -13.93
C LEU A 11 -34.74 -26.60 -14.69
N ARG A 12 -34.16 -25.66 -15.46
CA ARG A 12 -34.34 -25.76 -16.92
C ARG A 12 -33.27 -24.93 -17.67
N ARG A 13 -32.46 -25.65 -18.44
CA ARG A 13 -31.70 -25.15 -19.58
C ARG A 13 -32.67 -24.65 -20.65
N ARG A 14 -32.39 -23.45 -21.20
CA ARG A 14 -32.79 -23.13 -22.59
C ARG A 14 -31.60 -22.61 -23.33
N ARG A 15 -31.11 -23.40 -24.27
CA ARG A 15 -30.29 -23.01 -25.40
C ARG A 15 -31.18 -22.25 -26.37
N LEU A 16 -30.71 -21.15 -26.92
CA LEU A 16 -31.13 -20.61 -28.20
C LEU A 16 -29.90 -20.16 -28.98
N VAL A 17 -29.75 -20.86 -30.10
CA VAL A 17 -28.78 -20.61 -31.18
C VAL A 17 -29.49 -19.73 -32.20
N SER A 18 -28.85 -18.70 -32.72
CA SER A 18 -29.09 -18.07 -34.03
C SER A 18 -27.96 -17.08 -34.25
N ALA A 19 -26.98 -17.37 -35.04
CA ALA A 19 -26.87 -17.21 -36.50
C ALA A 19 -26.59 -15.75 -36.96
N LEU A 20 -25.37 -15.59 -37.47
CA LEU A 20 -24.78 -14.46 -38.20
C LEU A 20 -25.62 -14.12 -39.47
N PRO A 21 -25.42 -12.91 -40.07
CA PRO A 21 -24.69 -12.93 -41.33
C PRO A 21 -23.54 -11.92 -41.47
N VAL A 22 -22.62 -12.35 -42.28
CA VAL A 22 -21.49 -11.69 -42.90
C VAL A 22 -22.02 -10.70 -43.96
N ALA A 23 -21.40 -9.52 -44.06
CA ALA A 23 -21.44 -8.74 -45.30
C ALA A 23 -20.03 -8.14 -45.55
N LEU A 24 -19.48 -8.60 -46.63
CA LEU A 24 -18.31 -8.11 -47.37
C LEU A 24 -18.70 -6.94 -48.27
N SER A 25 -17.82 -5.95 -48.45
CA SER A 25 -17.54 -5.22 -49.70
C SER A 25 -16.49 -4.14 -49.40
N ALA A 26 -15.32 -4.26 -49.89
CA ALA A 26 -14.78 -4.01 -51.23
C ALA A 26 -14.25 -2.59 -51.40
N SER A 27 -12.93 -2.56 -51.46
CA SER A 27 -11.96 -1.68 -52.09
C SER A 27 -12.45 -0.64 -53.11
N LEU A 28 -11.80 0.54 -53.08
CA LEU A 28 -11.31 1.17 -54.36
C LEU A 28 -10.08 2.06 -54.06
N SER A 29 -9.05 1.74 -54.80
CA SER A 29 -7.80 2.50 -54.98
C SER A 29 -8.04 3.59 -56.03
N ALA A 30 -7.40 4.74 -55.89
CA ALA A 30 -7.10 5.60 -57.04
C ALA A 30 -5.82 6.41 -56.79
N THR A 31 -5.00 6.35 -57.77
CA THR A 31 -3.63 6.74 -58.02
C THR A 31 -3.44 8.22 -58.39
N LEU A 32 -2.29 8.78 -58.00
CA LEU A 32 -1.36 9.71 -58.70
C LEU A 32 -1.90 10.94 -59.46
N LEU A 33 -1.34 12.12 -59.16
CA LEU A 33 -0.44 12.81 -60.11
C LEU A 33 0.30 13.99 -59.43
N SER A 34 1.57 14.13 -59.83
CA SER A 34 2.56 15.15 -59.48
C SER A 34 2.22 16.51 -60.07
N ALA A 35 2.60 17.60 -59.40
CA ALA A 35 3.15 18.78 -60.05
C ALA A 35 3.95 19.64 -59.09
N ALA A 36 5.14 20.01 -59.50
CA ALA A 36 6.11 20.84 -58.82
C ALA A 36 5.67 22.31 -58.77
N GLY A 37 6.04 22.99 -57.69
CA GLY A 37 5.88 24.44 -57.55
C GLY A 37 6.66 24.95 -56.34
N THR A 38 7.79 25.57 -56.62
CA THR A 38 8.69 26.28 -55.72
C THR A 38 8.00 27.43 -54.99
N GLY A 39 8.26 27.55 -53.67
CA GLY A 39 7.83 28.71 -52.91
C GLY A 39 8.28 28.61 -51.46
N LEU A 40 9.49 29.12 -51.15
CA LEU A 40 9.99 29.33 -49.79
C LEU A 40 9.14 30.38 -49.08
N ILE A 41 8.47 30.04 -47.99
CA ILE A 41 8.20 30.93 -46.87
C ILE A 41 8.26 30.09 -45.63
N SER A 42 9.35 30.28 -44.85
CA SER A 42 9.49 29.75 -43.50
C SER A 42 8.58 30.54 -42.57
N THR A 43 7.55 29.91 -42.05
CA THR A 43 6.88 30.36 -40.84
C THR A 43 7.03 29.27 -39.78
N SER A 44 8.02 29.47 -38.87
CA SER A 44 8.15 28.74 -37.64
C SER A 44 6.91 28.99 -36.78
N ALA A 45 5.95 28.08 -36.82
CA ALA A 45 4.92 27.99 -35.80
C ALA A 45 5.56 27.34 -34.57
N ALA A 46 6.08 28.16 -33.68
CA ALA A 46 6.41 27.74 -32.34
C ALA A 46 5.13 27.29 -31.67
N ALA A 47 4.97 25.98 -31.53
CA ALA A 47 3.99 25.40 -30.62
C ALA A 47 4.41 25.81 -29.19
N ALA A 48 3.86 26.92 -28.72
CA ALA A 48 3.92 27.28 -27.32
C ALA A 48 3.09 26.25 -26.55
N THR A 49 3.78 25.24 -26.05
CA THR A 49 3.26 24.40 -24.98
C THR A 49 3.10 25.32 -23.78
N SER A 50 1.87 25.76 -23.56
CA SER A 50 1.48 26.47 -22.35
C SER A 50 1.62 25.50 -21.18
N ALA A 51 2.83 25.42 -20.62
CA ALA A 51 3.01 24.97 -19.25
C ALA A 51 2.31 26.03 -18.38
N ALA A 52 1.05 25.78 -18.06
CA ALA A 52 0.37 26.50 -17.00
C ALA A 52 1.15 26.24 -15.72
N SER A 53 2.08 27.16 -15.42
CA SER A 53 2.67 27.30 -14.11
C SER A 53 1.52 27.60 -13.16
N GLU A 54 0.97 26.59 -12.51
CA GLU A 54 0.15 26.78 -11.32
C GLU A 54 1.05 27.46 -10.27
N LYS A 55 1.07 28.80 -10.31
CA LYS A 55 1.56 29.59 -9.19
C LYS A 55 0.74 29.13 -8.00
N THR A 56 1.38 28.53 -7.02
CA THR A 56 0.81 28.39 -5.66
C THR A 56 0.34 29.78 -5.27
N ASP A 57 -0.98 29.94 -5.21
CA ASP A 57 -1.61 31.17 -4.78
C ASP A 57 -1.17 31.41 -3.33
N PRO A 58 -0.47 32.52 -3.00
CA PRO A 58 0.06 32.73 -1.65
C PRO A 58 -1.01 33.04 -0.59
N SER A 59 -2.31 32.87 -0.89
CA SER A 59 -3.40 33.34 -0.05
C SER A 59 -4.44 32.28 0.37
N VAL A 60 -4.14 30.99 0.27
CA VAL A 60 -5.10 30.01 0.81
C VAL A 60 -5.01 29.97 2.32
N ASP A 61 -6.01 30.59 3.00
CA ASP A 61 -6.11 30.51 4.46
C ASP A 61 -6.38 29.05 4.88
N LEU A 62 -5.39 28.42 5.50
CA LEU A 62 -5.46 27.05 6.00
C LEU A 62 -5.89 26.97 7.47
N SER A 63 -6.03 28.09 8.18
CA SER A 63 -6.29 28.12 9.63
C SER A 63 -7.57 27.42 10.06
N LYS A 64 -8.55 27.30 9.14
CA LYS A 64 -9.83 26.61 9.37
C LYS A 64 -9.85 25.18 8.85
N VAL A 65 -8.78 24.74 8.18
CA VAL A 65 -8.70 23.39 7.63
C VAL A 65 -8.43 22.40 8.75
N ARG A 66 -9.15 21.30 8.72
CA ARG A 66 -8.95 20.14 9.59
C ARG A 66 -8.76 18.91 8.72
N LEU A 67 -7.65 18.22 8.90
CA LEU A 67 -7.35 16.93 8.24
C LEU A 67 -7.43 15.81 9.27
N ARG A 68 -8.22 14.79 8.97
CA ARG A 68 -8.31 13.55 9.76
C ARG A 68 -7.32 12.55 9.17
N VAL A 69 -6.24 12.29 9.89
CA VAL A 69 -5.10 11.54 9.37
C VAL A 69 -4.86 10.28 10.20
N ALA A 70 -4.79 9.14 9.53
CA ALA A 70 -4.43 7.89 10.17
C ALA A 70 -2.92 7.80 10.40
N THR A 71 -2.54 7.14 11.48
CA THR A 71 -1.15 6.80 11.78
C THR A 71 -1.07 5.42 12.41
N TYR A 72 0.11 4.79 12.31
CA TYR A 72 0.47 3.68 13.18
C TYR A 72 1.07 4.22 14.48
N LYS A 73 1.02 3.43 15.54
CA LYS A 73 1.78 3.75 16.75
C LYS A 73 3.26 3.86 16.42
N GLY A 74 3.90 4.96 16.80
CA GLY A 74 5.28 5.26 16.41
C GLY A 74 5.45 5.56 14.91
N GLY A 75 4.38 5.94 14.19
CA GLY A 75 4.39 6.27 12.77
C GLY A 75 4.53 7.77 12.48
N ASP A 76 3.79 8.24 11.47
CA ASP A 76 3.93 9.59 10.90
C ASP A 76 3.74 10.72 11.93
N ALA A 77 2.76 10.58 12.85
CA ALA A 77 2.54 11.57 13.91
C ALA A 77 3.75 11.72 14.83
N THR A 78 4.33 10.60 15.26
CA THR A 78 5.54 10.58 16.09
C THR A 78 6.75 11.10 15.32
N LEU A 79 6.87 10.73 14.05
CA LEU A 79 7.97 11.18 13.20
C LEU A 79 7.95 12.70 13.01
N LEU A 80 6.81 13.29 12.63
CA LEU A 80 6.66 14.73 12.47
C LEU A 80 6.95 15.49 13.77
N LYS A 81 6.43 15.00 14.89
CA LYS A 81 6.67 15.61 16.20
C LYS A 81 8.15 15.59 16.57
N THR A 82 8.81 14.45 16.39
CA THR A 82 10.23 14.29 16.75
C THR A 82 11.15 15.10 15.84
N ALA A 83 10.78 15.23 14.56
CA ALA A 83 11.51 16.07 13.60
C ALA A 83 11.24 17.58 13.74
N GLY A 84 10.35 18.02 14.66
CA GLY A 84 9.99 19.42 14.83
C GLY A 84 9.12 19.98 13.67
N LEU A 85 8.41 19.11 12.95
CA LEU A 85 7.62 19.46 11.77
C LEU A 85 6.11 19.34 11.99
N ALA A 86 5.67 19.16 13.25
CA ALA A 86 4.26 18.98 13.59
C ALA A 86 3.47 20.29 13.71
N ASP A 87 4.14 21.45 13.78
CA ASP A 87 3.48 22.76 13.82
C ASP A 87 3.02 23.13 12.40
N THR A 88 1.71 23.03 12.17
CA THR A 88 1.07 23.24 10.86
C THR A 88 0.09 24.42 10.92
N PRO A 89 -0.10 25.17 9.81
CA PRO A 89 -1.11 26.24 9.75
C PRO A 89 -2.55 25.72 9.67
N TYR A 90 -2.79 24.43 9.84
CA TYR A 90 -4.08 23.75 9.89
C TYR A 90 -4.08 22.73 11.03
N THR A 91 -5.26 22.21 11.39
CA THR A 91 -5.39 21.20 12.43
C THR A 91 -5.25 19.79 11.82
N ILE A 92 -4.49 18.92 12.49
CA ILE A 92 -4.42 17.49 12.16
C ILE A 92 -5.03 16.70 13.32
N ASP A 93 -6.10 15.96 13.03
CA ASP A 93 -6.70 14.99 13.95
C ASP A 93 -6.10 13.60 13.65
N TRP A 94 -5.17 13.19 14.47
CA TRP A 94 -4.52 11.89 14.33
C TRP A 94 -5.38 10.77 14.92
N SER A 95 -5.54 9.68 14.18
CA SER A 95 -6.17 8.43 14.64
C SER A 95 -5.23 7.26 14.46
N GLU A 96 -5.00 6.48 15.54
CA GLU A 96 -4.10 5.34 15.52
C GLU A 96 -4.81 4.08 15.03
N PHE A 97 -4.18 3.36 14.12
CA PHE A 97 -4.65 2.09 13.55
C PHE A 97 -3.56 1.02 13.62
N GLN A 98 -3.98 -0.24 13.56
CA GLN A 98 -3.06 -1.39 13.59
C GLN A 98 -2.73 -1.95 12.19
N SER A 99 -3.48 -1.56 11.15
CA SER A 99 -3.31 -2.08 9.80
C SER A 99 -3.84 -1.12 8.73
N GLY A 100 -3.24 -1.18 7.52
CA GLY A 100 -3.64 -0.36 6.39
C GLY A 100 -5.04 -0.71 5.85
N ASN A 101 -5.49 -1.95 5.94
CA ASN A 101 -6.85 -2.32 5.55
C ASN A 101 -7.90 -1.66 6.46
N ALA A 102 -7.69 -1.62 7.78
CA ALA A 102 -8.58 -0.91 8.70
C ALA A 102 -8.62 0.62 8.41
N MET A 103 -7.48 1.20 8.02
CA MET A 103 -7.43 2.60 7.58
C MET A 103 -8.24 2.83 6.30
N VAL A 104 -8.14 1.92 5.32
CA VAL A 104 -8.90 2.00 4.07
C VAL A 104 -10.41 1.87 4.34
N GLU A 105 -10.82 0.97 5.22
CA GLU A 105 -12.22 0.82 5.63
C GLU A 105 -12.74 2.10 6.30
N ALA A 106 -11.98 2.70 7.23
CA ALA A 106 -12.33 3.95 7.89
C ALA A 106 -12.39 5.13 6.89
N MET A 107 -11.49 5.16 5.91
CA MET A 107 -11.50 6.15 4.82
C MET A 107 -12.74 6.00 3.95
N ASN A 108 -13.08 4.77 3.54
CA ASN A 108 -14.29 4.49 2.76
C ASN A 108 -15.56 4.89 3.50
N GLY A 109 -15.58 4.75 4.83
CA GLY A 109 -16.64 5.23 5.72
C GLY A 109 -16.64 6.74 5.96
N GLY A 110 -15.75 7.51 5.29
CA GLY A 110 -15.67 8.97 5.42
C GLY A 110 -15.08 9.47 6.73
N SER A 111 -14.45 8.61 7.54
CA SER A 111 -13.86 8.99 8.84
C SER A 111 -12.43 9.52 8.71
N LEU A 112 -11.75 9.27 7.60
CA LEU A 112 -10.38 9.70 7.34
C LEU A 112 -10.27 10.48 6.04
N ASP A 113 -9.31 11.40 6.02
CA ASP A 113 -8.94 12.20 4.87
C ASP A 113 -7.65 11.70 4.22
N ILE A 114 -6.68 11.33 5.05
CA ILE A 114 -5.39 10.78 4.64
C ILE A 114 -5.06 9.56 5.49
N ALA A 115 -4.47 8.57 4.87
CA ALA A 115 -3.94 7.38 5.51
C ALA A 115 -2.68 6.90 4.81
N SER A 116 -1.96 5.96 5.40
CA SER A 116 -0.80 5.32 4.78
C SER A 116 -0.81 3.81 5.00
N GLY A 117 -0.21 3.08 4.08
CA GLY A 117 -0.09 1.63 4.18
C GLY A 117 0.68 1.06 3.00
N SER A 118 0.66 -0.26 2.83
CA SER A 118 1.30 -0.90 1.68
C SER A 118 0.46 -0.75 0.40
N GLU A 119 1.02 -1.18 -0.74
CA GLU A 119 0.32 -1.25 -2.04
C GLU A 119 -0.79 -2.33 -2.10
N ILE A 120 -1.10 -3.02 -1.00
CA ILE A 120 -2.07 -4.14 -1.00
C ILE A 120 -3.49 -3.72 -0.62
N PRO A 121 -3.76 -2.98 0.46
CA PRO A 121 -5.10 -2.59 0.84
C PRO A 121 -5.90 -1.88 -0.27
N PRO A 122 -5.31 -1.01 -1.12
CA PRO A 122 -6.07 -0.37 -2.20
C PRO A 122 -6.58 -1.34 -3.26
N ILE A 123 -5.89 -2.45 -3.52
CA ILE A 123 -6.35 -3.49 -4.45
C ILE A 123 -7.70 -4.06 -3.97
N PHE A 124 -7.79 -4.38 -2.67
CA PHE A 124 -9.04 -4.89 -2.08
C PHE A 124 -10.12 -3.80 -2.00
N ALA A 125 -9.71 -2.55 -1.74
CA ALA A 125 -10.61 -1.39 -1.79
C ALA A 125 -11.22 -1.21 -3.19
N ARG A 126 -10.43 -1.38 -4.25
CA ARG A 126 -10.86 -1.29 -5.64
C ARG A 126 -11.93 -2.33 -5.98
N LEU A 127 -11.79 -3.55 -5.47
CA LEU A 127 -12.80 -4.61 -5.62
C LEU A 127 -14.16 -4.22 -5.03
N GLN A 128 -14.17 -3.39 -3.99
CA GLN A 128 -15.36 -2.94 -3.27
C GLN A 128 -15.83 -1.55 -3.71
N ASN A 129 -15.22 -0.95 -4.74
CA ASN A 129 -15.46 0.43 -5.19
C ASN A 129 -15.31 1.49 -4.06
N ALA A 130 -14.37 1.25 -3.14
CA ALA A 130 -14.12 2.14 -2.01
C ALA A 130 -13.58 3.51 -2.46
N GLN A 131 -13.87 4.54 -1.65
CA GLN A 131 -13.49 5.93 -1.88
C GLN A 131 -12.03 6.19 -1.47
N VAL A 132 -11.09 5.71 -2.27
CA VAL A 132 -9.64 5.80 -2.03
C VAL A 132 -8.92 6.23 -3.30
N ARG A 133 -7.92 7.12 -3.14
CA ARG A 133 -6.93 7.46 -4.18
C ARG A 133 -5.53 7.34 -3.61
N VAL A 134 -4.61 6.81 -4.38
CA VAL A 134 -3.18 6.84 -4.07
C VAL A 134 -2.64 8.19 -4.50
N ILE A 135 -2.06 8.93 -3.57
CA ILE A 135 -1.67 10.34 -3.72
C ILE A 135 -0.16 10.59 -3.63
N ALA A 136 0.60 9.68 -3.05
CA ALA A 136 2.05 9.72 -2.98
C ALA A 136 2.60 8.33 -2.66
N VAL A 137 3.90 8.14 -2.89
CA VAL A 137 4.61 6.90 -2.58
C VAL A 137 5.59 7.14 -1.42
N TYR A 138 5.62 6.20 -0.52
CA TYR A 138 6.53 6.15 0.59
C TYR A 138 7.42 4.91 0.44
N LYS A 139 8.72 5.11 0.21
CA LYS A 139 9.70 4.02 0.13
C LYS A 139 10.22 3.73 1.52
N ASP A 140 10.27 2.47 1.94
CA ASP A 140 10.81 2.10 3.24
C ASP A 140 11.32 0.65 3.25
N ASP A 141 11.85 0.27 4.40
CA ASP A 141 12.42 -1.04 4.68
C ASP A 141 11.43 -2.19 4.53
N VAL A 142 11.92 -3.32 4.04
CA VAL A 142 11.18 -4.59 3.99
C VAL A 142 11.80 -5.69 4.86
N ASN A 143 12.97 -5.45 5.47
CA ASN A 143 13.58 -6.42 6.38
C ASN A 143 12.82 -6.59 7.69
N ASN A 144 11.94 -5.61 8.02
CA ASN A 144 11.02 -5.66 9.15
C ASN A 144 9.68 -6.36 8.82
N GLN A 145 9.59 -7.02 7.68
CA GLN A 145 8.48 -7.85 7.23
C GLN A 145 8.96 -9.30 7.27
N VAL A 146 8.47 -10.10 8.21
CA VAL A 146 9.10 -11.38 8.51
C VAL A 146 8.09 -12.48 8.86
N VAL A 147 8.52 -13.73 8.68
CA VAL A 147 7.91 -14.89 9.35
C VAL A 147 8.72 -15.20 10.60
N LEU A 148 8.05 -15.14 11.76
CA LEU A 148 8.62 -15.50 13.07
C LEU A 148 8.26 -16.93 13.41
N VAL A 149 9.15 -17.59 14.17
CA VAL A 149 8.88 -18.86 14.84
C VAL A 149 9.25 -18.76 16.32
N PRO A 150 8.62 -19.52 17.22
CA PRO A 150 8.90 -19.50 18.65
C PRO A 150 10.37 -19.84 18.97
N LYS A 151 10.84 -19.39 20.12
CA LYS A 151 12.11 -19.82 20.69
C LYS A 151 12.16 -21.35 20.77
N GLY A 152 13.26 -21.94 20.29
CA GLY A 152 13.42 -23.40 20.31
C GLY A 152 12.63 -24.18 19.24
N SER A 153 11.86 -23.50 18.38
CA SER A 153 11.16 -24.16 17.25
C SER A 153 12.12 -24.95 16.37
N THR A 154 11.70 -26.15 15.95
CA THR A 154 12.41 -27.02 15.00
C THR A 154 12.23 -26.58 13.54
N ILE A 155 11.31 -25.66 13.24
CA ILE A 155 11.09 -25.11 11.91
C ILE A 155 12.33 -24.34 11.46
N ARG A 156 12.93 -24.70 10.32
CA ARG A 156 14.17 -24.09 9.80
C ARG A 156 13.98 -23.44 8.43
N SER A 157 12.91 -23.79 7.70
CA SER A 157 12.61 -23.31 6.37
C SER A 157 11.11 -23.06 6.20
N ILE A 158 10.72 -22.38 5.11
CA ILE A 158 9.30 -22.20 4.76
C ILE A 158 8.65 -23.57 4.42
N ALA A 159 9.40 -24.51 3.85
CA ALA A 159 8.87 -25.86 3.58
C ALA A 159 8.43 -26.60 4.86
N ASP A 160 9.05 -26.31 6.02
CA ASP A 160 8.68 -26.91 7.29
C ASP A 160 7.34 -26.37 7.85
N LEU A 161 6.75 -25.36 7.20
CA LEU A 161 5.42 -24.85 7.57
C LEU A 161 4.28 -25.77 7.14
N LYS A 162 4.54 -26.80 6.34
CA LYS A 162 3.50 -27.76 5.93
C LYS A 162 2.80 -28.37 7.15
N GLY A 163 1.46 -28.24 7.19
CA GLY A 163 0.62 -28.69 8.29
C GLY A 163 0.71 -27.85 9.58
N LYS A 164 1.49 -26.76 9.61
CA LYS A 164 1.68 -25.92 10.81
C LYS A 164 0.62 -24.82 10.90
N ARG A 165 0.36 -24.39 12.13
CA ARG A 165 -0.53 -23.27 12.46
C ARG A 165 0.20 -21.97 12.20
N VAL A 166 -0.19 -21.22 11.17
CA VAL A 166 0.50 -20.01 10.72
C VAL A 166 -0.44 -18.81 10.80
N GLY A 167 -0.06 -17.85 11.65
CA GLY A 167 -0.76 -16.57 11.76
C GLY A 167 -0.31 -15.59 10.65
N TYR A 168 -1.23 -14.83 10.11
CA TYR A 168 -0.99 -13.74 9.15
C TYR A 168 -2.13 -12.73 9.22
N LEU A 169 -2.09 -11.64 8.47
CA LEU A 169 -3.24 -10.73 8.31
C LEU A 169 -3.64 -10.64 6.84
N ARG A 170 -4.89 -11.01 6.53
CA ARG A 170 -5.43 -10.95 5.16
C ARG A 170 -5.43 -9.52 4.62
N ALA A 171 -5.26 -9.36 3.31
CA ALA A 171 -5.24 -8.08 2.59
C ALA A 171 -4.14 -7.12 3.07
N THR A 172 -2.99 -7.65 3.49
CA THR A 172 -1.80 -6.89 3.86
C THR A 172 -0.53 -7.50 3.26
N THR A 173 0.62 -6.88 3.53
CA THR A 173 1.92 -7.42 3.08
C THR A 173 2.17 -8.84 3.57
N THR A 174 1.72 -9.19 4.80
CA THR A 174 1.90 -10.55 5.34
C THR A 174 1.19 -11.60 4.51
N HIS A 175 0.03 -11.27 3.94
CA HIS A 175 -0.69 -12.16 3.03
C HIS A 175 0.11 -12.39 1.75
N TYR A 176 0.63 -11.31 1.16
CA TYR A 176 1.34 -11.37 -0.11
C TYR A 176 2.68 -12.09 0.01
N TYR A 177 3.56 -11.67 0.93
CA TYR A 177 4.87 -12.29 1.00
C TYR A 177 4.81 -13.74 1.52
N LEU A 178 3.88 -14.06 2.42
CA LEU A 178 3.69 -15.45 2.85
C LEU A 178 3.23 -16.33 1.69
N LEU A 179 2.28 -15.86 0.85
CA LEU A 179 1.88 -16.54 -0.38
C LEU A 179 3.10 -16.82 -1.27
N ARG A 180 3.89 -15.80 -1.57
CA ARG A 180 5.07 -15.92 -2.43
C ARG A 180 6.14 -16.84 -1.86
N MET A 181 6.35 -16.79 -0.55
CA MET A 181 7.31 -17.68 0.15
C MET A 181 6.84 -19.14 0.13
N LEU A 182 5.54 -19.39 0.29
CA LEU A 182 4.96 -20.73 0.18
C LEU A 182 5.08 -21.27 -1.25
N GLU A 183 4.73 -20.47 -2.27
CA GLU A 183 4.87 -20.84 -3.68
C GLU A 183 6.32 -21.23 -4.03
N GLU A 184 7.31 -20.44 -3.61
CA GLU A 184 8.73 -20.73 -3.80
C GLU A 184 9.15 -22.04 -3.13
N ALA A 185 8.54 -22.40 -2.01
CA ALA A 185 8.77 -23.66 -1.30
C ALA A 185 7.94 -24.83 -1.83
N GLY A 186 7.18 -24.64 -2.92
CA GLY A 186 6.29 -25.66 -3.49
C GLY A 186 5.04 -25.94 -2.64
N LEU A 187 4.64 -24.97 -1.83
CA LEU A 187 3.46 -25.03 -0.95
C LEU A 187 2.42 -24.00 -1.37
N SER A 188 1.21 -24.16 -0.84
CA SER A 188 0.11 -23.22 -0.95
C SER A 188 -0.47 -22.90 0.44
N PHE A 189 -1.41 -21.96 0.52
CA PHE A 189 -2.14 -21.72 1.78
C PHE A 189 -2.93 -22.94 2.28
N SER A 190 -3.35 -23.86 1.39
CA SER A 190 -4.03 -25.10 1.79
C SER A 190 -3.10 -26.13 2.45
N ASP A 191 -1.78 -25.99 2.28
CA ASP A 191 -0.79 -26.87 2.92
C ASP A 191 -0.46 -26.45 4.36
N ILE A 192 -0.97 -25.31 4.83
CA ILE A 192 -0.80 -24.81 6.20
C ILE A 192 -2.15 -24.59 6.88
N GLN A 193 -2.16 -24.54 8.23
CA GLN A 193 -3.33 -24.12 9.00
C GLN A 193 -3.29 -22.60 9.17
N ALA A 194 -3.69 -21.87 8.13
CA ALA A 194 -3.60 -20.43 8.07
C ALA A 194 -4.71 -19.75 8.87
N THR A 195 -4.36 -18.82 9.76
CA THR A 195 -5.32 -18.03 10.55
C THR A 195 -5.05 -16.55 10.37
N SER A 196 -6.06 -15.81 9.88
CA SER A 196 -5.98 -14.37 9.75
C SER A 196 -6.28 -13.67 11.07
N LEU A 197 -5.31 -12.94 11.61
CA LEU A 197 -5.37 -12.27 12.91
C LEU A 197 -4.85 -10.84 12.81
N ALA A 198 -5.50 -9.90 13.49
CA ALA A 198 -4.95 -8.57 13.69
C ALA A 198 -3.61 -8.65 14.47
N PRO A 199 -2.68 -7.70 14.31
CA PRO A 199 -1.36 -7.79 14.92
C PRO A 199 -1.37 -8.06 16.43
N ARG A 200 -2.27 -7.42 17.19
CA ARG A 200 -2.41 -7.63 18.63
C ARG A 200 -2.85 -9.05 18.98
N ASP A 201 -3.85 -9.57 18.26
CA ASP A 201 -4.39 -10.91 18.49
C ASP A 201 -3.39 -11.98 18.02
N GLY A 202 -2.71 -11.72 16.89
CA GLY A 202 -1.61 -12.55 16.38
C GLY A 202 -0.47 -12.65 17.39
N PHE A 203 -0.07 -11.54 18.02
CA PHE A 203 0.94 -11.54 19.08
C PHE A 203 0.49 -12.37 20.28
N ALA A 204 -0.75 -12.20 20.75
CA ALA A 204 -1.29 -12.95 21.87
C ALA A 204 -1.32 -14.47 21.57
N ALA A 205 -1.82 -14.87 20.39
CA ALA A 205 -1.86 -16.26 19.95
C ALA A 205 -0.46 -16.88 19.80
N PHE A 206 0.50 -16.11 19.25
CA PHE A 206 1.88 -16.53 19.09
C PHE A 206 2.57 -16.74 20.45
N ASN A 207 2.42 -15.79 21.36
CA ASN A 207 2.98 -15.87 22.72
C ASN A 207 2.38 -17.02 23.54
N ALA A 208 1.09 -17.33 23.35
CA ALA A 208 0.40 -18.44 23.99
C ALA A 208 0.75 -19.82 23.39
N GLY A 209 1.59 -19.89 22.33
CA GLY A 209 1.92 -21.13 21.65
C GLY A 209 0.78 -21.71 20.78
N SER A 210 -0.24 -20.89 20.47
CA SER A 210 -1.32 -21.27 19.58
C SER A 210 -0.93 -21.21 18.09
N LEU A 211 0.18 -20.57 17.78
CA LEU A 211 0.78 -20.50 16.45
C LEU A 211 2.17 -21.12 16.44
N ASP A 212 2.49 -21.86 15.41
CA ASP A 212 3.81 -22.44 15.15
C ASP A 212 4.71 -21.47 14.36
N ALA A 213 4.09 -20.54 13.60
CA ALA A 213 4.74 -19.44 12.93
C ALA A 213 3.81 -18.23 12.84
N TRP A 214 4.39 -17.04 12.68
CA TRP A 214 3.64 -15.78 12.56
C TRP A 214 4.27 -14.85 11.54
N ALA A 215 3.54 -14.57 10.44
CA ALA A 215 3.89 -13.58 9.46
C ALA A 215 3.45 -12.20 9.98
N ILE A 216 4.41 -11.26 10.17
CA ILE A 216 4.17 -9.96 10.82
C ILE A 216 5.14 -8.90 10.31
N TYR A 217 4.85 -7.65 10.61
CA TYR A 217 5.58 -6.48 10.14
C TYR A 217 5.82 -5.41 11.21
N GLY A 218 6.73 -4.50 10.87
CA GLY A 218 6.98 -3.26 11.60
C GLY A 218 7.51 -3.51 13.00
N TYR A 219 7.15 -2.67 13.93
CA TYR A 219 7.64 -2.75 15.32
C TYR A 219 7.08 -3.93 16.13
N ASN A 220 6.10 -4.66 15.60
CA ASN A 220 5.69 -5.94 16.19
C ASN A 220 6.83 -6.98 16.17
N VAL A 221 7.74 -6.87 15.20
CA VAL A 221 8.89 -7.80 15.07
C VAL A 221 9.83 -7.69 16.26
N PRO A 222 10.47 -6.52 16.56
CA PRO A 222 11.33 -6.40 17.72
C PRO A 222 10.57 -6.59 19.04
N LEU A 223 9.29 -6.24 19.11
CA LEU A 223 8.45 -6.50 20.27
C LEU A 223 8.34 -8.01 20.54
N ALA A 224 7.99 -8.81 19.53
CA ALA A 224 7.88 -10.25 19.66
C ALA A 224 9.23 -10.89 20.02
N ILE A 225 10.31 -10.50 19.34
CA ILE A 225 11.64 -11.04 19.61
C ILE A 225 12.08 -10.74 21.04
N SER A 226 11.91 -9.50 21.53
CA SER A 226 12.33 -9.09 22.87
C SER A 226 11.50 -9.73 23.97
N GLN A 227 10.21 -9.94 23.78
CA GLN A 227 9.32 -10.46 24.81
C GLN A 227 9.24 -12.00 24.84
N THR A 228 9.35 -12.66 23.69
CA THR A 228 9.15 -14.11 23.59
C THR A 228 10.42 -14.89 23.23
N GLY A 229 11.48 -14.20 22.85
CA GLY A 229 12.70 -14.83 22.31
C GLY A 229 12.46 -15.44 20.91
N ALA A 230 11.44 -15.00 20.18
CA ALA A 230 11.14 -15.45 18.83
C ALA A 230 12.35 -15.30 17.91
N ARG A 231 12.39 -16.12 16.88
CA ARG A 231 13.42 -16.11 15.84
C ARG A 231 12.82 -15.79 14.49
N VAL A 232 13.50 -14.96 13.71
CA VAL A 232 13.16 -14.74 12.30
C VAL A 232 13.47 -16.02 11.53
N LEU A 233 12.46 -16.57 10.86
CA LEU A 233 12.59 -17.69 9.93
C LEU A 233 13.02 -17.19 8.54
N LYS A 234 12.31 -16.21 8.00
CA LYS A 234 12.59 -15.57 6.70
C LYS A 234 12.06 -14.14 6.70
N ASN A 235 12.79 -13.22 6.08
CA ASN A 235 12.32 -11.85 5.83
C ASN A 235 11.76 -11.71 4.41
N ALA A 236 11.05 -10.62 4.15
CA ALA A 236 10.38 -10.38 2.89
C ALA A 236 11.25 -9.67 1.83
N ASN A 237 12.56 -9.58 2.06
CA ASN A 237 13.48 -9.03 1.06
C ASN A 237 13.44 -9.90 -0.21
N GLY A 238 13.27 -9.25 -1.38
CA GLY A 238 13.08 -9.95 -2.66
C GLY A 238 11.62 -10.35 -2.96
N TYR A 239 10.68 -10.21 -2.00
CA TYR A 239 9.25 -10.47 -2.20
C TYR A 239 8.42 -9.19 -2.27
N LEU A 240 8.81 -8.15 -1.54
CA LEU A 240 8.13 -6.87 -1.50
C LEU A 240 8.97 -5.80 -2.21
N SER A 241 8.32 -4.87 -2.88
CA SER A 241 8.93 -3.74 -3.57
C SER A 241 9.53 -2.69 -2.60
N GLY A 242 9.03 -2.66 -1.36
CA GLY A 242 9.28 -1.58 -0.42
C GLY A 242 8.49 -0.30 -0.73
N ASN A 243 7.49 -0.40 -1.63
CA ASN A 243 6.52 0.66 -1.84
C ASN A 243 5.44 0.60 -0.75
N TYR A 244 5.31 1.71 -0.06
CA TYR A 244 4.16 2.05 0.76
C TYR A 244 3.50 3.27 0.15
N LEU A 245 2.23 3.46 0.41
CA LEU A 245 1.42 4.46 -0.28
C LEU A 245 0.77 5.39 0.73
N TYR A 246 0.67 6.66 0.39
CA TYR A 246 -0.28 7.57 1.02
C TYR A 246 -1.59 7.52 0.24
N TYR A 247 -2.68 7.37 0.98
CA TYR A 247 -4.05 7.34 0.46
C TYR A 247 -4.76 8.63 0.81
N GLY A 248 -5.55 9.15 -0.12
CA GLY A 248 -6.41 10.30 0.09
C GLY A 248 -7.87 9.97 -0.23
N HIS A 249 -8.79 10.42 0.62
CA HIS A 249 -10.20 10.37 0.27
C HIS A 249 -10.48 11.33 -0.91
N PRO A 250 -11.29 10.98 -1.92
CA PRO A 250 -11.55 11.83 -3.09
C PRO A 250 -12.03 13.25 -2.74
N SER A 251 -12.74 13.44 -1.62
CA SER A 251 -13.17 14.76 -1.16
C SER A 251 -12.01 15.72 -0.82
N VAL A 252 -10.85 15.18 -0.44
CA VAL A 252 -9.62 15.98 -0.20
C VAL A 252 -9.10 16.56 -1.50
N LEU A 253 -9.18 15.80 -2.58
CA LEU A 253 -8.74 16.23 -3.90
C LEU A 253 -9.68 17.26 -4.52
N ALA A 254 -10.97 17.17 -4.20
CA ALA A 254 -12.00 18.07 -4.70
C ALA A 254 -11.98 19.45 -4.00
N ASP A 255 -11.60 19.52 -2.73
CA ASP A 255 -11.55 20.75 -1.93
C ASP A 255 -10.17 21.43 -2.04
N PRO A 256 -10.06 22.64 -2.60
CA PRO A 256 -8.78 23.31 -2.78
C PRO A 256 -8.01 23.56 -1.49
N GLN A 257 -8.66 23.91 -0.38
CA GLN A 257 -8.00 24.18 0.90
C GLN A 257 -7.47 22.87 1.53
N ARG A 258 -8.28 21.82 1.55
CA ARG A 258 -7.85 20.51 2.05
C ARG A 258 -6.75 19.90 1.17
N ARG A 259 -6.83 20.10 -0.15
CA ARG A 259 -5.78 19.70 -1.08
C ARG A 259 -4.47 20.44 -0.80
N ALA A 260 -4.49 21.75 -0.57
CA ALA A 260 -3.32 22.53 -0.22
C ALA A 260 -2.70 22.09 1.11
N ALA A 261 -3.52 21.88 2.15
CA ALA A 261 -3.06 21.35 3.44
C ALA A 261 -2.44 19.94 3.31
N SER A 262 -3.03 19.09 2.45
CA SER A 262 -2.49 17.75 2.18
C SER A 262 -1.15 17.78 1.45
N ALA A 263 -0.97 18.73 0.52
CA ALA A 263 0.31 18.94 -0.16
C ALA A 263 1.40 19.35 0.85
N ASP A 264 1.11 20.30 1.75
CA ASP A 264 2.04 20.70 2.81
C ASP A 264 2.36 19.54 3.76
N LEU A 265 1.36 18.77 4.18
CA LEU A 265 1.58 17.60 5.02
C LEU A 265 2.52 16.58 4.36
N LEU A 266 2.32 16.25 3.08
CA LEU A 266 3.19 15.32 2.34
C LEU A 266 4.63 15.84 2.22
N VAL A 267 4.82 17.14 2.00
CA VAL A 267 6.15 17.78 1.97
C VAL A 267 6.81 17.75 3.35
N ARG A 268 6.04 17.98 4.43
CA ARG A 268 6.56 17.83 5.81
C ARG A 268 6.99 16.40 6.10
N LEU A 269 6.21 15.41 5.67
CA LEU A 269 6.56 13.99 5.81
C LEU A 269 7.82 13.64 5.00
N GLN A 270 8.00 14.20 3.80
CA GLN A 270 9.23 14.05 3.01
C GLN A 270 10.44 14.59 3.78
N ARG A 271 10.35 15.81 4.33
CA ARG A 271 11.40 16.43 5.15
C ARG A 271 11.67 15.63 6.43
N ALA A 272 10.63 15.11 7.06
CA ALA A 272 10.77 14.27 8.25
C ALA A 272 11.48 12.95 7.94
N CYS A 273 11.28 12.35 6.76
CA CYS A 273 12.04 11.20 6.30
C CYS A 273 13.52 11.53 6.08
N THR A 274 13.84 12.70 5.55
CA THR A 274 15.23 13.19 5.42
C THR A 274 15.86 13.37 6.79
N TRP A 275 15.15 14.02 7.71
CA TRP A 275 15.58 14.17 9.11
C TRP A 275 15.84 12.80 9.77
N PHE A 276 14.93 11.85 9.61
CA PHE A 276 15.07 10.49 10.13
C PHE A 276 16.36 9.81 9.66
N GLY A 277 16.72 9.95 8.38
CA GLY A 277 17.95 9.38 7.84
C GLY A 277 19.22 9.84 8.56
N GLN A 278 19.18 11.03 9.14
CA GLN A 278 20.31 11.65 9.87
C GLN A 278 20.21 11.48 11.41
N HIS A 279 19.04 11.09 11.95
CA HIS A 279 18.75 11.12 13.38
C HIS A 279 18.13 9.80 13.88
N GLN A 280 18.51 8.66 13.28
CA GLN A 280 17.93 7.34 13.61
C GLN A 280 18.05 6.98 15.10
N ASP A 281 19.17 7.34 15.73
CA ASP A 281 19.40 7.12 17.15
C ASP A 281 18.44 7.92 18.05
N ALA A 282 18.25 9.19 17.74
CA ALA A 282 17.31 10.04 18.46
C ALA A 282 15.87 9.52 18.32
N TYR A 283 15.50 9.09 17.12
CA TYR A 283 14.18 8.52 16.85
C TYR A 283 13.99 7.16 17.53
N ALA A 284 15.01 6.29 17.55
CA ALA A 284 14.97 5.02 18.25
C ALA A 284 14.69 5.16 19.74
N LYS A 285 15.28 6.17 20.39
CA LYS A 285 15.04 6.49 21.82
C LYS A 285 13.58 6.89 22.06
N VAL A 286 13.00 7.73 21.22
CA VAL A 286 11.58 8.12 21.32
C VAL A 286 10.68 6.91 21.16
N LEU A 287 10.92 6.10 20.12
CA LEU A 287 10.12 4.89 19.85
C LEU A 287 10.27 3.82 20.93
N SER A 288 11.45 3.65 21.50
CA SER A 288 11.67 2.72 22.61
C SER A 288 10.73 3.03 23.77
N THR A 289 10.58 4.29 24.12
CA THR A 289 9.68 4.74 25.19
C THR A 289 8.21 4.56 24.79
N GLU A 290 7.83 4.97 23.57
CA GLU A 290 6.44 4.92 23.09
C GLU A 290 5.94 3.49 22.92
N LEU A 291 6.76 2.61 22.32
CA LEU A 291 6.42 1.22 22.01
C LEU A 291 6.73 0.25 23.14
N ARG A 292 7.47 0.69 24.16
CA ARG A 292 7.99 -0.16 25.27
C ARG A 292 8.82 -1.34 24.75
N VAL A 293 9.69 -1.06 23.80
CA VAL A 293 10.62 -2.01 23.17
C VAL A 293 12.04 -1.55 23.48
N PRO A 294 12.99 -2.45 23.79
CA PRO A 294 14.38 -2.07 24.01
C PRO A 294 14.93 -1.23 22.85
N GLU A 295 15.62 -0.13 23.17
CA GLU A 295 16.15 0.80 22.17
C GLU A 295 17.07 0.11 21.18
N GLU A 296 17.89 -0.84 21.62
CA GLU A 296 18.78 -1.61 20.76
C GLU A 296 18.01 -2.46 19.73
N ALA A 297 16.83 -2.98 20.10
CA ALA A 297 15.98 -3.71 19.17
C ALA A 297 15.43 -2.81 18.05
N ILE A 298 15.10 -1.55 18.37
CA ILE A 298 14.70 -0.55 17.37
C ILE A 298 15.92 -0.16 16.49
N ARG A 299 17.06 0.12 17.09
CA ARG A 299 18.30 0.46 16.37
C ARG A 299 18.71 -0.64 15.39
N SER A 300 18.55 -1.92 15.78
CA SER A 300 18.89 -3.05 14.93
C SER A 300 18.06 -3.08 13.63
N LEU A 301 16.80 -2.64 13.66
CA LEU A 301 15.99 -2.49 12.45
C LEU A 301 16.58 -1.45 11.52
N TYR A 302 17.01 -0.31 12.05
CA TYR A 302 17.53 0.80 11.24
C TYR A 302 18.89 0.48 10.61
N ARG A 303 19.79 -0.23 11.34
CA ARG A 303 21.08 -0.65 10.78
C ARG A 303 20.96 -1.62 9.61
N ASN A 304 19.87 -2.35 9.53
CA ASN A 304 19.65 -3.39 8.53
C ASN A 304 18.57 -3.02 7.49
N GLN A 305 18.30 -1.73 7.31
CA GLN A 305 17.32 -1.29 6.33
C GLN A 305 17.68 -1.71 4.91
N SER A 306 16.73 -2.25 4.19
CA SER A 306 16.86 -2.64 2.77
C SER A 306 16.96 -1.42 1.85
N GLN A 307 16.37 -0.29 2.25
CA GLN A 307 16.42 0.99 1.55
C GLN A 307 16.15 2.16 2.48
N ALA A 308 16.61 3.34 2.05
CA ALA A 308 16.35 4.58 2.77
C ALA A 308 14.87 5.00 2.71
N ARG A 309 14.36 5.48 3.84
CA ARG A 309 13.02 6.04 3.95
C ARG A 309 12.90 7.35 3.17
N ARG A 310 11.89 7.47 2.30
CA ARG A 310 11.62 8.71 1.55
C ARG A 310 10.19 8.76 1.04
N VAL A 311 9.62 9.97 0.95
CA VAL A 311 8.34 10.23 0.30
C VAL A 311 8.61 10.82 -1.08
N THR A 312 7.94 10.31 -2.10
CA THR A 312 8.08 10.72 -3.50
C THR A 312 6.71 10.88 -4.16
N GLY A 313 6.69 11.59 -5.28
CA GLY A 313 5.54 11.58 -6.17
C GLY A 313 5.29 10.19 -6.78
N VAL A 314 4.13 10.06 -7.38
CA VAL A 314 3.67 8.85 -8.09
C VAL A 314 4.39 8.71 -9.42
N THR A 315 4.83 7.49 -9.77
CA THR A 315 5.42 7.15 -11.06
C THR A 315 4.73 5.95 -11.72
N ALA A 316 4.91 5.79 -13.02
CA ALA A 316 4.42 4.62 -13.75
C ALA A 316 4.99 3.29 -13.22
N ALA A 317 6.22 3.31 -12.71
CA ALA A 317 6.85 2.14 -12.11
C ALA A 317 6.16 1.72 -10.80
N ASP A 318 5.68 2.67 -10.01
CA ASP A 318 4.95 2.39 -8.77
C ASP A 318 3.57 1.78 -9.06
N ILE A 319 2.87 2.30 -10.08
CA ILE A 319 1.60 1.74 -10.55
C ILE A 319 1.81 0.30 -11.07
N ALA A 320 2.86 0.07 -11.84
CA ALA A 320 3.19 -1.27 -12.34
C ALA A 320 3.53 -2.24 -11.20
N SER A 321 4.18 -1.77 -10.12
CA SER A 321 4.44 -2.58 -8.92
C SER A 321 3.15 -3.05 -8.27
N GLU A 322 2.19 -2.14 -8.01
CA GLU A 322 0.90 -2.51 -7.43
C GLU A 322 0.11 -3.44 -8.36
N GLN A 323 0.16 -3.21 -9.68
CA GLN A 323 -0.49 -4.08 -10.66
C GLN A 323 0.06 -5.51 -10.60
N GLN A 324 1.38 -5.66 -10.48
CA GLN A 324 2.02 -6.98 -10.32
C GLN A 324 1.54 -7.72 -9.06
N VAL A 325 1.31 -6.98 -7.96
CA VAL A 325 0.74 -7.55 -6.73
C VAL A 325 -0.70 -8.01 -6.97
N ALA A 326 -1.54 -7.19 -7.61
CA ALA A 326 -2.92 -7.52 -7.94
C ALA A 326 -3.00 -8.76 -8.85
N ASP A 327 -2.17 -8.83 -9.89
CA ASP A 327 -2.09 -9.95 -10.81
C ASP A 327 -1.64 -11.25 -10.10
N THR A 328 -0.73 -11.12 -9.14
CA THR A 328 -0.30 -12.27 -8.32
C THR A 328 -1.45 -12.81 -7.47
N PHE A 329 -2.21 -11.93 -6.81
CA PHE A 329 -3.39 -12.36 -6.05
C PHE A 329 -4.49 -12.96 -6.93
N ALA A 330 -4.67 -12.46 -8.15
CA ALA A 330 -5.63 -13.04 -9.11
C ALA A 330 -5.20 -14.44 -9.56
N ARG A 331 -3.91 -14.63 -9.91
CA ARG A 331 -3.37 -15.95 -10.28
C ARG A 331 -3.46 -16.97 -9.15
N ALA A 332 -3.27 -16.53 -7.92
CA ALA A 332 -3.37 -17.38 -6.72
C ALA A 332 -4.81 -17.58 -6.23
N ALA A 333 -5.82 -17.10 -6.98
CA ALA A 333 -7.24 -17.13 -6.61
C ALA A 333 -7.54 -16.52 -5.22
N VAL A 334 -6.71 -15.59 -4.75
CA VAL A 334 -6.96 -14.82 -3.52
C VAL A 334 -8.04 -13.76 -3.77
N ILE A 335 -8.07 -13.23 -4.98
CA ILE A 335 -9.15 -12.39 -5.52
C ILE A 335 -9.76 -13.08 -6.74
N ASP A 336 -11.06 -12.87 -6.96
CA ASP A 336 -11.89 -13.62 -7.92
C ASP A 336 -11.81 -13.10 -9.36
N ARG A 337 -11.12 -11.96 -9.57
CA ARG A 337 -10.99 -11.32 -10.88
C ARG A 337 -9.73 -10.46 -10.99
N HIS A 338 -9.36 -10.18 -12.22
CA HIS A 338 -8.34 -9.15 -12.51
C HIS A 338 -8.80 -7.77 -12.01
N VAL A 339 -7.88 -7.03 -11.42
CA VAL A 339 -8.09 -5.65 -10.92
C VAL A 339 -7.13 -4.72 -11.66
N ASP A 340 -7.68 -3.76 -12.40
CA ASP A 340 -6.89 -2.63 -12.91
C ASP A 340 -6.73 -1.61 -11.79
N VAL A 341 -5.49 -1.40 -11.35
CA VAL A 341 -5.15 -0.49 -10.24
C VAL A 341 -4.91 0.95 -10.70
N ALA A 342 -4.65 1.19 -12.00
CA ALA A 342 -4.32 2.51 -12.52
C ALA A 342 -5.34 3.61 -12.14
N PRO A 343 -6.67 3.35 -12.15
CA PRO A 343 -7.65 4.36 -11.74
C PRO A 343 -7.62 4.76 -10.26
N LEU A 344 -6.89 4.01 -9.41
CA LEU A 344 -6.69 4.39 -8.01
C LEU A 344 -5.72 5.56 -7.85
N TRP A 345 -4.82 5.75 -8.80
CA TRP A 345 -3.68 6.64 -8.69
C TRP A 345 -3.95 8.05 -9.21
N THR A 346 -3.29 9.03 -8.62
CA THR A 346 -3.28 10.43 -9.08
C THR A 346 -1.93 11.08 -8.81
N ASP A 347 -1.47 11.90 -9.72
CA ASP A 347 -0.23 12.67 -9.65
C ASP A 347 -0.42 14.09 -9.09
N THR A 348 -1.60 14.37 -8.55
CA THR A 348 -2.01 15.70 -8.04
C THR A 348 -0.96 16.37 -7.15
N PHE A 349 -0.20 15.60 -6.37
CA PHE A 349 0.80 16.14 -5.43
C PHE A 349 2.25 16.04 -5.93
N ASN A 350 2.49 15.50 -7.14
CA ASN A 350 3.84 15.32 -7.67
C ASN A 350 4.63 16.63 -7.76
N ALA A 351 3.99 17.70 -8.24
CA ALA A 351 4.64 19.01 -8.34
C ALA A 351 5.02 19.60 -6.96
N ALA A 352 4.21 19.37 -5.92
CA ALA A 352 4.53 19.81 -4.55
C ALA A 352 5.72 19.04 -3.98
N LEU A 353 5.73 17.72 -4.13
CA LEU A 353 6.81 16.85 -3.67
C LEU A 353 8.13 17.08 -4.42
N ALA A 354 8.08 17.40 -5.71
CA ALA A 354 9.27 17.76 -6.48
C ALA A 354 9.93 19.07 -6.02
N ARG A 355 9.14 20.02 -5.52
CA ARG A 355 9.68 21.31 -4.96
C ARG A 355 10.16 21.18 -3.52
N GLY A 356 9.68 20.20 -2.76
CA GLY A 356 10.05 19.99 -1.36
C GLY A 356 11.29 19.11 -1.16
N ALA A 357 11.79 18.51 -2.25
CA ALA A 357 12.94 17.61 -2.27
C ALA A 357 14.29 18.32 -2.14
#